data_4f351ef70a50d045b199b0de7836e8d1
#
_entry.id   4f351ef70a50d045b199b0de7836e8d1
#
_cell.length_a   1.000
_cell.length_b   1.000
_cell.length_c   1.000
_cell.angle_alpha   90.00
_cell.angle_beta   90.00
_cell.angle_gamma   90.00
#
_symmetry.space_group_name_H-M   'P 1'
#
loop_
_entity.id
_entity.type
_entity.pdbx_description
1 polymer ?
#
loop_
_entity_poly.entity_id
_entity_poly.type
_entity_poly.pdbx_seq_one_letter_code
_entity_poly.pdbx_strand_id
1 'polypeptide(L)'
;MDNSGIITSAASAVDIDRLGKFTGGKIALVAQGGGQRGIFTSGVLDAFILSNFDPFHEFYGTSAGALNLCAFLSRQHGLGRSFILDLTTSSNFFNLFRYIRKKQFLGLDWALDTICEFPYQLDIDLGREKLGSRKAFAAVTHAHSYHDHYFPIYQGNWYDILIATCAIPRLYHKTIELSGEEFVDGGVSASIPVQQAWRQNARCIVVIRTEGKDLEDDTAIDEIPVPSSEIEWFRDSFNSIQEQWGQKLEQWKSDWNNFFYQQVERSKQQKKDHAHLESLNGGRWLFGADDVYRVSHLLGEKFDSGLADMLMVHYQTYSLTQNFLNSPPDDCFIVQIKPEGPLRSSSLMSKEEHLLHDYEMGFVAGKRLVESFNKAYKGEHFK
;
A
#
# COMPACT_ATOMS: atom_id res chain seq x y z
N MET A 1 25.86 13.13 -8.09
CA MET A 1 25.26 13.51 -6.80
C MET A 1 24.15 12.50 -6.57
N ASP A 2 24.30 11.73 -5.52
CA ASP A 2 23.45 10.57 -5.25
C ASP A 2 22.03 11.05 -4.81
N ASN A 3 21.04 10.81 -5.68
CA ASN A 3 19.65 11.26 -5.49
C ASN A 3 18.82 10.20 -4.73
N SER A 4 19.49 9.34 -3.94
CA SER A 4 18.81 8.35 -3.12
C SER A 4 17.91 9.04 -2.10
N GLY A 5 16.61 8.79 -2.18
CA GLY A 5 15.65 9.19 -1.16
C GLY A 5 16.11 8.70 0.22
N ILE A 6 15.87 9.50 1.26
CA ILE A 6 16.31 9.15 2.59
C ILE A 6 15.38 8.07 3.13
N ILE A 7 15.98 6.94 3.45
CA ILE A 7 15.33 5.82 4.10
C ILE A 7 15.56 6.00 5.59
N THR A 8 14.51 6.35 6.36
CA THR A 8 14.55 6.19 7.80
C THR A 8 14.05 4.78 8.13
N SER A 9 14.96 3.82 8.12
CA SER A 9 14.81 2.69 9.03
C SER A 9 14.99 3.22 10.46
N ALA A 10 14.56 2.48 11.45
CA ALA A 10 14.81 2.82 12.86
C ALA A 10 16.28 3.18 13.17
N ALA A 11 17.22 2.92 12.27
CA ALA A 11 18.66 3.10 12.40
C ALA A 11 19.27 4.31 11.67
N SER A 12 18.60 4.96 10.70
CA SER A 12 19.20 6.05 9.92
C SER A 12 18.63 7.42 10.27
N ALA A 13 19.51 8.41 10.45
CA ALA A 13 19.12 9.80 10.63
C ALA A 13 18.59 10.41 9.32
N VAL A 14 17.51 11.17 9.41
CA VAL A 14 17.01 11.97 8.28
C VAL A 14 18.04 13.06 7.96
N ASP A 15 18.36 13.25 6.68
CA ASP A 15 19.17 14.40 6.23
C ASP A 15 18.35 15.69 6.39
N ILE A 16 18.63 16.36 7.48
CA ILE A 16 17.91 17.53 7.99
C ILE A 16 18.08 18.72 7.07
N ASP A 17 19.31 18.94 6.55
CA ASP A 17 19.62 20.09 5.70
C ASP A 17 18.90 20.00 4.35
N ARG A 18 18.69 18.78 3.87
CA ARG A 18 17.95 18.53 2.63
C ARG A 18 16.44 18.63 2.88
N LEU A 19 15.94 18.11 3.98
CA LEU A 19 14.52 18.20 4.36
C LEU A 19 14.07 19.66 4.42
N GLY A 20 14.84 20.56 5.04
CA GLY A 20 14.52 21.98 5.16
C GLY A 20 14.21 22.67 3.82
N LYS A 21 14.88 22.27 2.73
CA LYS A 21 14.66 22.85 1.39
C LYS A 21 13.28 22.54 0.79
N PHE A 22 12.64 21.47 1.23
CA PHE A 22 11.36 21.00 0.67
C PHE A 22 10.17 21.22 1.61
N THR A 23 10.39 21.56 2.88
CA THR A 23 9.31 21.79 3.86
C THR A 23 8.59 23.11 3.70
N GLY A 24 9.11 24.06 2.92
CA GLY A 24 8.42 25.29 2.55
C GLY A 24 7.26 25.11 1.59
N GLY A 25 7.09 23.89 1.01
CA GLY A 25 6.03 23.54 0.09
C GLY A 25 4.95 22.64 0.73
N LYS A 26 4.16 22.00 -0.12
CA LYS A 26 3.14 21.05 0.31
C LYS A 26 3.80 19.73 0.77
N ILE A 27 3.46 19.30 1.98
CA ILE A 27 3.92 18.04 2.57
C ILE A 27 2.77 17.02 2.50
N ALA A 28 3.02 15.83 1.94
CA ALA A 28 2.05 14.74 1.93
C ALA A 28 2.48 13.58 2.83
N LEU A 29 1.49 12.90 3.41
CA LEU A 29 1.65 11.62 4.09
C LEU A 29 1.02 10.52 3.25
N VAL A 30 1.79 9.49 2.94
CA VAL A 30 1.37 8.32 2.17
C VAL A 30 1.46 7.08 3.05
N ALA A 31 0.38 6.31 3.12
CA ALA A 31 0.30 5.05 3.86
C ALA A 31 0.06 3.87 2.92
N GLN A 32 1.04 2.96 2.85
CA GLN A 32 0.97 1.74 2.04
C GLN A 32 -0.14 0.81 2.52
N GLY A 33 -0.80 0.11 1.61
CA GLY A 33 -1.66 -1.03 1.89
C GLY A 33 -0.85 -2.24 2.41
N GLY A 34 -1.55 -3.30 2.82
CA GLY A 34 -0.85 -4.52 3.27
C GLY A 34 -1.62 -5.37 4.27
N GLY A 35 -2.94 -5.20 4.39
CA GLY A 35 -3.76 -5.96 5.33
C GLY A 35 -3.27 -5.83 6.78
N GLN A 36 -3.06 -6.95 7.48
CA GLN A 36 -2.60 -6.94 8.87
C GLN A 36 -1.18 -6.36 9.06
N ARG A 37 -0.32 -6.34 8.03
CA ARG A 37 0.97 -5.64 8.08
C ARG A 37 0.82 -4.13 8.33
N GLY A 38 -0.37 -3.57 8.07
CA GLY A 38 -0.74 -2.20 8.44
C GLY A 38 -0.66 -1.91 9.94
N ILE A 39 -0.45 -2.93 10.80
CA ILE A 39 -0.18 -2.75 12.23
C ILE A 39 1.10 -1.93 12.49
N PHE A 40 2.11 -2.05 11.63
CA PHE A 40 3.30 -1.19 11.66
C PHE A 40 2.92 0.28 11.41
N THR A 41 2.04 0.52 10.41
CA THR A 41 1.51 1.85 10.11
C THR A 41 0.73 2.42 11.30
N SER A 42 -0.08 1.60 12.00
CA SER A 42 -0.76 2.01 13.23
C SER A 42 0.23 2.51 14.28
N GLY A 43 1.32 1.76 14.51
CA GLY A 43 2.36 2.17 15.46
C GLY A 43 3.00 3.51 15.11
N VAL A 44 3.36 3.72 13.83
CA VAL A 44 3.94 5.00 13.36
C VAL A 44 2.97 6.16 13.61
N LEU A 45 1.70 6.00 13.23
CA LEU A 45 0.69 7.04 13.34
C LEU A 45 0.30 7.34 14.79
N ASP A 46 0.26 6.32 15.64
CA ASP A 46 0.06 6.50 17.09
C ASP A 46 1.21 7.29 17.75
N ALA A 47 2.47 7.05 17.31
CA ALA A 47 3.59 7.88 17.73
C ALA A 47 3.45 9.34 17.29
N PHE A 48 2.90 9.58 16.10
CA PHE A 48 2.61 10.94 15.61
C PHE A 48 1.51 11.61 16.44
N ILE A 49 0.41 10.89 16.74
CA ILE A 49 -0.67 11.39 17.60
C ILE A 49 -0.13 11.82 18.96
N LEU A 50 0.62 10.92 19.65
CA LEU A 50 1.15 11.19 20.98
C LEU A 50 2.19 12.32 21.01
N SER A 51 2.89 12.53 19.90
CA SER A 51 3.85 13.62 19.75
C SER A 51 3.24 14.92 19.22
N ASN A 52 1.93 14.95 18.99
CA ASN A 52 1.21 16.04 18.30
C ASN A 52 1.89 16.46 16.99
N PHE A 53 2.36 15.46 16.23
CA PHE A 53 3.11 15.67 14.99
C PHE A 53 2.18 15.50 13.78
N ASP A 54 1.83 16.60 13.13
CA ASP A 54 0.96 16.60 11.95
C ASP A 54 1.27 17.80 11.03
N PRO A 55 2.45 17.79 10.38
CA PRO A 55 2.83 18.85 9.45
C PRO A 55 2.25 18.66 8.04
N PHE A 56 1.34 17.71 7.84
CA PHE A 56 0.90 17.26 6.52
C PHE A 56 -0.26 18.09 5.98
N HIS A 57 -0.23 18.35 4.68
CA HIS A 57 -1.27 19.07 3.94
C HIS A 57 -2.21 18.11 3.18
N GLU A 58 -1.69 16.97 2.77
CA GLU A 58 -2.46 15.94 2.05
C GLU A 58 -2.11 14.54 2.55
N PHE A 59 -3.10 13.65 2.46
CA PHE A 59 -3.00 12.26 2.93
C PHE A 59 -3.48 11.32 1.84
N TYR A 60 -2.71 10.26 1.60
CA TYR A 60 -3.03 9.24 0.61
C TYR A 60 -2.84 7.86 1.23
N GLY A 61 -3.89 7.06 1.26
CA GLY A 61 -3.84 5.72 1.84
C GLY A 61 -4.44 4.67 0.91
N THR A 62 -3.96 3.45 1.02
CA THR A 62 -4.51 2.29 0.33
C THR A 62 -4.88 1.23 1.34
N SER A 63 -6.10 0.67 1.24
CA SER A 63 -6.55 -0.45 2.07
C SER A 63 -6.35 -0.17 3.57
N ALA A 64 -5.66 -1.04 4.31
CA ALA A 64 -5.33 -0.83 5.72
C ALA A 64 -4.61 0.51 5.98
N GLY A 65 -3.84 1.04 5.02
CA GLY A 65 -3.22 2.36 5.09
C GLY A 65 -4.26 3.49 5.16
N ALA A 66 -5.34 3.40 4.39
CA ALA A 66 -6.44 4.38 4.42
C ALA A 66 -7.19 4.35 5.76
N LEU A 67 -7.48 3.16 6.29
CA LEU A 67 -8.12 2.98 7.61
C LEU A 67 -7.26 3.58 8.73
N ASN A 68 -5.95 3.34 8.70
CA ASN A 68 -5.02 3.89 9.67
C ASN A 68 -4.94 5.43 9.60
N LEU A 69 -4.99 6.01 8.39
CA LEU A 69 -5.06 7.46 8.23
C LEU A 69 -6.36 8.03 8.79
N CYS A 70 -7.49 7.32 8.70
CA CYS A 70 -8.74 7.74 9.34
C CYS A 70 -8.60 7.83 10.86
N ALA A 71 -8.03 6.81 11.50
CA ALA A 71 -7.76 6.81 12.95
C ALA A 71 -6.82 7.96 13.35
N PHE A 72 -5.77 8.21 12.56
CA PHE A 72 -4.85 9.33 12.77
C PHE A 72 -5.54 10.70 12.68
N LEU A 73 -6.31 10.92 11.62
CA LEU A 73 -7.02 12.18 11.39
C LEU A 73 -8.10 12.45 12.43
N SER A 74 -8.76 11.39 12.91
CA SER A 74 -9.73 11.46 14.03
C SER A 74 -9.04 11.55 15.40
N ARG A 75 -7.71 11.60 15.46
CA ARG A 75 -6.93 11.67 16.71
C ARG A 75 -7.23 10.51 17.69
N GLN A 76 -7.69 9.39 17.19
CA GLN A 76 -8.05 8.23 17.99
C GLN A 76 -6.86 7.28 18.14
N HIS A 77 -5.99 7.62 19.12
CA HIS A 77 -4.85 6.78 19.48
C HIS A 77 -5.29 5.33 19.77
N GLY A 78 -4.62 4.37 19.17
CA GLY A 78 -4.88 2.95 19.35
C GLY A 78 -6.03 2.37 18.51
N LEU A 79 -6.86 3.20 17.85
CA LEU A 79 -7.99 2.69 17.06
C LEU A 79 -7.52 1.82 15.89
N GLY A 80 -6.51 2.25 15.13
CA GLY A 80 -5.95 1.46 14.04
C GLY A 80 -5.35 0.13 14.52
N ARG A 81 -4.67 0.16 15.69
CA ARG A 81 -4.18 -1.04 16.36
C ARG A 81 -5.32 -1.99 16.72
N SER A 82 -6.37 -1.49 17.40
CA SER A 82 -7.52 -2.31 17.81
C SER A 82 -8.27 -2.88 16.62
N PHE A 83 -8.44 -2.11 15.55
CA PHE A 83 -9.01 -2.63 14.31
C PHE A 83 -8.26 -3.87 13.82
N ILE A 84 -6.94 -3.81 13.77
CA ILE A 84 -6.13 -4.93 13.28
C ILE A 84 -6.08 -6.07 14.29
N LEU A 85 -5.81 -5.80 15.57
CA LEU A 85 -5.67 -6.83 16.59
C LEU A 85 -6.99 -7.53 16.94
N ASP A 86 -8.08 -6.77 17.08
CA ASP A 86 -9.32 -7.32 17.63
C ASP A 86 -10.28 -7.75 16.51
N LEU A 87 -10.37 -6.95 15.42
CA LEU A 87 -11.34 -7.23 14.37
C LEU A 87 -10.75 -8.14 13.28
N THR A 88 -9.56 -7.84 12.74
CA THR A 88 -9.05 -8.62 11.61
C THR A 88 -8.55 -10.01 11.99
N THR A 89 -8.26 -10.28 13.27
CA THR A 89 -7.92 -11.61 13.79
C THR A 89 -9.15 -12.44 14.14
N SER A 90 -10.33 -11.79 14.21
CA SER A 90 -11.58 -12.47 14.51
C SER A 90 -11.99 -13.46 13.41
N SER A 91 -12.61 -14.57 13.82
CA SER A 91 -13.23 -15.54 12.90
C SER A 91 -14.38 -14.94 12.07
N ASN A 92 -14.92 -13.80 12.48
CA ASN A 92 -15.94 -13.06 11.72
C ASN A 92 -15.30 -12.32 10.52
N PHE A 93 -14.05 -11.88 10.65
CA PHE A 93 -13.34 -11.22 9.57
C PHE A 93 -12.79 -12.21 8.56
N PHE A 94 -12.10 -13.25 9.00
CA PHE A 94 -11.58 -14.29 8.13
C PHE A 94 -11.92 -15.68 8.66
N ASN A 95 -12.57 -16.48 7.81
CA ASN A 95 -12.96 -17.84 8.17
C ASN A 95 -12.60 -18.83 7.07
N LEU A 96 -11.61 -19.68 7.34
CA LEU A 96 -11.08 -20.67 6.42
C LEU A 96 -12.16 -21.65 5.94
N PHE A 97 -13.12 -22.03 6.78
CA PHE A 97 -14.23 -22.92 6.37
C PHE A 97 -15.20 -22.24 5.40
N ARG A 98 -15.41 -20.94 5.52
CA ARG A 98 -16.18 -20.17 4.52
C ARG A 98 -15.39 -20.08 3.20
N TYR A 99 -14.08 -19.94 3.29
CA TYR A 99 -13.18 -19.98 2.13
C TYR A 99 -13.32 -21.29 1.36
N ILE A 100 -13.17 -22.45 2.02
CA ILE A 100 -13.28 -23.77 1.42
C ILE A 100 -14.66 -24.01 0.79
N ARG A 101 -15.72 -23.45 1.35
CA ARG A 101 -17.10 -23.59 0.86
C ARG A 101 -17.49 -22.57 -0.22
N LYS A 102 -16.54 -21.80 -0.78
CA LYS A 102 -16.77 -20.74 -1.78
C LYS A 102 -17.83 -19.70 -1.38
N LYS A 103 -17.98 -19.41 -0.07
CA LYS A 103 -18.76 -18.29 0.44
C LYS A 103 -17.83 -17.10 0.68
N GLN A 104 -18.40 -15.93 0.93
CA GLN A 104 -17.60 -14.70 1.20
C GLN A 104 -16.54 -14.96 2.26
N PHE A 105 -15.29 -14.64 1.94
CA PHE A 105 -14.12 -15.04 2.72
C PHE A 105 -13.72 -13.96 3.72
N LEU A 106 -13.79 -12.70 3.27
CA LEU A 106 -13.43 -11.55 4.05
C LEU A 106 -14.70 -10.89 4.59
N GLY A 107 -14.84 -10.84 5.91
CA GLY A 107 -15.92 -10.15 6.62
C GLY A 107 -15.68 -8.65 6.71
N LEU A 108 -15.38 -8.03 5.56
CA LEU A 108 -15.05 -6.62 5.50
C LEU A 108 -16.25 -5.74 5.90
N ASP A 109 -17.46 -6.08 5.42
CA ASP A 109 -18.70 -5.40 5.82
C ASP A 109 -18.84 -5.43 7.34
N TRP A 110 -18.70 -6.61 7.96
CA TRP A 110 -18.78 -6.76 9.41
C TRP A 110 -17.74 -5.91 10.16
N ALA A 111 -16.51 -5.87 9.68
CA ALA A 111 -15.45 -5.10 10.32
C ALA A 111 -15.71 -3.58 10.23
N LEU A 112 -16.20 -3.11 9.08
CA LEU A 112 -16.54 -1.70 8.89
C LEU A 112 -17.84 -1.31 9.61
N ASP A 113 -18.83 -2.20 9.69
CA ASP A 113 -20.02 -1.99 10.53
C ASP A 113 -19.60 -1.85 12.01
N THR A 114 -18.64 -2.67 12.46
CA THR A 114 -18.14 -2.62 13.83
C THR A 114 -17.44 -1.29 14.15
N ILE A 115 -16.77 -0.66 13.21
CA ILE A 115 -16.18 0.68 13.43
C ILE A 115 -17.18 1.83 13.31
N CYS A 116 -18.43 1.55 13.05
CA CYS A 116 -19.50 2.53 13.18
C CYS A 116 -20.06 2.58 14.60
N GLU A 117 -19.70 1.64 15.49
CA GLU A 117 -20.28 1.47 16.81
C GLU A 117 -19.20 1.44 17.91
N PHE A 118 -19.61 1.84 19.13
CA PHE A 118 -18.77 1.72 20.33
C PHE A 118 -18.47 0.22 20.63
N PRO A 119 -17.26 -0.17 21.05
CA PRO A 119 -16.11 0.69 21.43
C PRO A 119 -15.14 1.05 20.28
N TYR A 120 -15.36 0.56 19.07
CA TYR A 120 -14.45 0.75 17.93
C TYR A 120 -14.85 1.92 17.03
N GLN A 121 -15.80 2.74 17.47
CA GLN A 121 -16.38 3.81 16.66
C GLN A 121 -15.31 4.77 16.11
N LEU A 122 -15.21 4.83 14.78
CA LEU A 122 -14.42 5.83 14.08
C LEU A 122 -15.18 7.17 14.08
N ASP A 123 -14.60 8.17 14.71
CA ASP A 123 -15.18 9.53 14.77
C ASP A 123 -14.90 10.30 13.46
N ILE A 124 -15.75 10.07 12.48
CA ILE A 124 -15.65 10.70 11.15
C ILE A 124 -15.83 12.21 11.24
N ASP A 125 -16.68 12.69 12.14
CA ASP A 125 -16.95 14.14 12.27
C ASP A 125 -15.73 14.85 12.87
N LEU A 126 -15.11 14.27 13.89
CA LEU A 126 -13.84 14.78 14.41
C LEU A 126 -12.74 14.73 13.34
N GLY A 127 -12.65 13.63 12.59
CA GLY A 127 -11.70 13.50 11.48
C GLY A 127 -11.89 14.58 10.43
N ARG A 128 -13.13 14.91 10.08
CA ARG A 128 -13.47 16.00 9.15
C ARG A 128 -13.09 17.36 9.72
N GLU A 129 -13.38 17.60 11.02
CA GLU A 129 -12.99 18.83 11.71
C GLU A 129 -11.47 19.01 11.72
N LYS A 130 -10.71 17.96 12.12
CA LYS A 130 -9.25 18.03 12.20
C LYS A 130 -8.58 18.11 10.82
N LEU A 131 -9.19 17.50 9.80
CA LEU A 131 -8.71 17.64 8.42
C LEU A 131 -8.82 19.09 7.93
N GLY A 132 -9.90 19.80 8.24
CA GLY A 132 -10.13 21.21 7.87
C GLY A 132 -10.08 21.39 6.35
N SER A 133 -9.22 22.31 5.88
CA SER A 133 -9.01 22.58 4.45
C SER A 133 -8.06 21.61 3.75
N ARG A 134 -7.44 20.70 4.49
CA ARG A 134 -6.54 19.67 3.96
C ARG A 134 -7.31 18.59 3.21
N LYS A 135 -6.61 17.69 2.54
CA LYS A 135 -7.23 16.65 1.73
C LYS A 135 -6.76 15.26 2.14
N ALA A 136 -7.67 14.32 2.22
CA ALA A 136 -7.37 12.92 2.49
C ALA A 136 -8.06 12.02 1.46
N PHE A 137 -7.28 11.14 0.83
CA PHE A 137 -7.74 10.28 -0.25
C PHE A 137 -7.48 8.81 0.05
N ALA A 138 -8.43 7.97 -0.31
CA ALA A 138 -8.25 6.53 -0.43
C ALA A 138 -8.03 6.16 -1.90
N ALA A 139 -7.00 5.35 -2.16
CA ALA A 139 -6.76 4.78 -3.47
C ALA A 139 -7.67 3.58 -3.69
N VAL A 140 -8.27 3.49 -4.86
CA VAL A 140 -9.07 2.35 -5.33
C VAL A 140 -8.67 2.00 -6.75
N THR A 141 -8.98 0.80 -7.20
CA THR A 141 -8.72 0.34 -8.57
C THR A 141 -10.03 0.17 -9.31
N HIS A 142 -10.17 0.78 -10.47
CA HIS A 142 -11.34 0.57 -11.32
C HIS A 142 -11.41 -0.90 -11.79
N ALA A 143 -12.54 -1.56 -11.59
CA ALA A 143 -12.66 -3.02 -11.71
C ALA A 143 -12.37 -3.57 -13.12
N HIS A 144 -12.60 -2.77 -14.17
CA HIS A 144 -12.47 -3.22 -15.57
C HIS A 144 -11.22 -2.68 -16.26
N SER A 145 -10.83 -1.43 -15.98
CA SER A 145 -9.67 -0.79 -16.62
C SER A 145 -8.39 -0.92 -15.82
N TYR A 146 -8.48 -1.33 -14.55
CA TYR A 146 -7.40 -1.42 -13.56
C TYR A 146 -6.62 -0.12 -13.35
N HIS A 147 -7.20 1.01 -13.72
CA HIS A 147 -6.62 2.33 -13.42
C HIS A 147 -6.81 2.68 -11.95
N ASP A 148 -5.85 3.40 -11.40
CA ASP A 148 -5.91 3.97 -10.05
C ASP A 148 -6.85 5.18 -10.01
N HIS A 149 -7.72 5.19 -9.00
CA HIS A 149 -8.59 6.31 -8.68
C HIS A 149 -8.43 6.71 -7.21
N TYR A 150 -8.74 7.97 -6.90
CA TYR A 150 -8.52 8.54 -5.57
C TYR A 150 -9.79 9.25 -5.11
N PHE A 151 -10.47 8.68 -4.13
CA PHE A 151 -11.69 9.24 -3.58
C PHE A 151 -11.42 9.95 -2.24
N PRO A 152 -12.00 11.17 -2.05
CA PRO A 152 -11.83 11.90 -0.80
C PRO A 152 -12.58 11.18 0.34
N ILE A 153 -11.85 10.74 1.36
CA ILE A 153 -12.37 9.87 2.43
C ILE A 153 -13.52 10.55 3.20
N TYR A 154 -13.38 11.84 3.50
CA TYR A 154 -14.34 12.54 4.39
C TYR A 154 -15.48 13.24 3.65
N GLN A 155 -15.72 12.92 2.40
CA GLN A 155 -16.83 13.42 1.61
C GLN A 155 -17.88 12.32 1.43
N GLY A 156 -19.15 12.65 1.70
CA GLY A 156 -20.32 11.83 1.39
C GLY A 156 -20.28 10.39 1.95
N ASN A 157 -19.97 9.47 1.09
CA ASN A 157 -20.02 8.02 1.33
C ASN A 157 -18.68 7.43 1.77
N TRP A 158 -18.10 7.97 2.83
CA TRP A 158 -16.81 7.51 3.39
C TRP A 158 -16.76 5.98 3.64
N TYR A 159 -17.88 5.40 4.05
CA TYR A 159 -18.00 3.97 4.33
C TYR A 159 -17.76 3.14 3.06
N ASP A 160 -18.45 3.45 1.97
CA ASP A 160 -18.27 2.74 0.70
C ASP A 160 -16.86 2.95 0.13
N ILE A 161 -16.27 4.12 0.32
CA ILE A 161 -14.88 4.40 -0.08
C ILE A 161 -13.91 3.52 0.70
N LEU A 162 -14.11 3.34 2.02
CA LEU A 162 -13.25 2.48 2.84
C LEU A 162 -13.46 0.99 2.52
N ILE A 163 -14.70 0.56 2.21
CA ILE A 163 -14.91 -0.79 1.68
C ILE A 163 -14.19 -0.95 0.35
N ALA A 164 -14.36 -0.04 -0.60
CA ALA A 164 -13.78 -0.15 -1.93
C ALA A 164 -12.25 -0.27 -1.88
N THR A 165 -11.58 0.58 -1.09
CA THR A 165 -10.11 0.53 -0.96
C THR A 165 -9.58 -0.76 -0.32
N CYS A 166 -10.43 -1.50 0.42
CA CYS A 166 -10.11 -2.76 1.10
C CYS A 166 -10.74 -4.00 0.43
N ALA A 167 -11.47 -3.84 -0.66
CA ALA A 167 -12.20 -4.92 -1.35
C ALA A 167 -11.23 -5.79 -2.18
N ILE A 168 -10.40 -6.59 -1.50
CA ILE A 168 -9.39 -7.45 -2.13
C ILE A 168 -10.07 -8.44 -3.08
N PRO A 169 -9.74 -8.43 -4.38
CA PRO A 169 -10.31 -9.35 -5.35
C PRO A 169 -10.13 -10.81 -4.91
N ARG A 170 -11.16 -11.64 -5.11
CA ARG A 170 -11.23 -13.05 -4.67
C ARG A 170 -11.45 -13.29 -3.19
N LEU A 171 -11.00 -12.41 -2.30
CA LEU A 171 -11.31 -12.50 -0.87
C LEU A 171 -12.62 -11.80 -0.54
N TYR A 172 -12.89 -10.69 -1.21
CA TYR A 172 -14.17 -9.98 -1.19
C TYR A 172 -14.76 -10.04 -2.61
N HIS A 173 -15.95 -10.60 -2.77
CA HIS A 173 -16.48 -10.99 -4.10
C HIS A 173 -17.40 -9.95 -4.74
N LYS A 174 -17.61 -8.81 -4.08
CA LYS A 174 -18.37 -7.70 -4.63
C LYS A 174 -17.41 -6.63 -5.10
N THR A 175 -17.71 -6.03 -6.22
CA THR A 175 -17.19 -4.70 -6.59
C THR A 175 -18.01 -3.64 -5.86
N ILE A 176 -17.42 -2.49 -5.61
CA ILE A 176 -18.11 -1.38 -4.94
C ILE A 176 -18.37 -0.28 -5.95
N GLU A 177 -19.63 0.11 -6.07
CA GLU A 177 -20.04 1.20 -6.94
C GLU A 177 -19.78 2.56 -6.26
N LEU A 178 -18.93 3.37 -6.89
CA LEU A 178 -18.66 4.75 -6.51
C LEU A 178 -18.85 5.64 -7.73
N SER A 179 -19.73 6.63 -7.64
CA SER A 179 -20.00 7.57 -8.73
C SER A 179 -20.44 6.92 -10.06
N GLY A 180 -21.08 5.75 -10.00
CA GLY A 180 -21.59 5.03 -11.17
C GLY A 180 -20.58 4.10 -11.85
N GLU A 181 -19.41 3.90 -11.26
CA GLU A 181 -18.36 2.98 -11.73
C GLU A 181 -18.01 1.96 -10.64
N GLU A 182 -17.48 0.81 -11.03
CA GLU A 182 -17.14 -0.29 -10.13
C GLU A 182 -15.66 -0.31 -9.76
N PHE A 183 -15.39 -0.48 -8.45
CA PHE A 183 -14.04 -0.46 -7.91
C PHE A 183 -13.74 -1.66 -7.02
N VAL A 184 -12.46 -1.96 -6.91
CA VAL A 184 -11.86 -2.97 -6.03
C VAL A 184 -10.69 -2.36 -5.26
N ASP A 185 -10.01 -3.16 -4.41
CA ASP A 185 -8.89 -2.73 -3.58
C ASP A 185 -7.85 -1.94 -4.38
N GLY A 186 -7.45 -0.80 -3.82
CA GLY A 186 -6.42 0.07 -4.39
C GLY A 186 -5.04 -0.59 -4.48
N GLY A 187 -4.81 -1.66 -3.73
CA GLY A 187 -3.56 -2.43 -3.76
C GLY A 187 -3.27 -3.06 -5.13
N VAL A 188 -4.27 -3.22 -6.00
CA VAL A 188 -4.06 -3.74 -7.35
C VAL A 188 -3.26 -2.75 -8.20
N SER A 189 -3.60 -1.46 -8.19
CA SER A 189 -2.96 -0.45 -9.07
C SER A 189 -2.10 0.58 -8.33
N ALA A 190 -2.34 0.81 -7.05
CA ALA A 190 -1.70 1.86 -6.26
C ALA A 190 -1.48 1.44 -4.80
N SER A 191 -0.73 0.36 -4.55
CA SER A 191 -0.45 -0.11 -3.18
C SER A 191 0.30 0.92 -2.34
N ILE A 192 1.11 1.78 -2.98
CA ILE A 192 1.78 2.94 -2.38
C ILE A 192 1.47 4.17 -3.23
N PRO A 193 0.48 4.99 -2.89
CA PRO A 193 -0.01 6.09 -3.75
C PRO A 193 0.90 7.34 -3.76
N VAL A 194 2.22 7.15 -3.75
CA VAL A 194 3.23 8.22 -3.69
C VAL A 194 3.28 9.08 -4.94
N GLN A 195 3.11 8.46 -6.11
CA GLN A 195 3.11 9.20 -7.37
C GLN A 195 1.94 10.17 -7.49
N GLN A 196 0.77 9.80 -6.92
CA GLN A 196 -0.37 10.70 -6.87
C GLN A 196 -0.10 11.93 -6.00
N ALA A 197 0.54 11.77 -4.85
CA ALA A 197 0.93 12.89 -4.02
C ALA A 197 1.85 13.87 -4.79
N TRP A 198 2.82 13.34 -5.53
CA TRP A 198 3.70 14.15 -6.38
C TRP A 198 2.94 14.84 -7.52
N ARG A 199 2.01 14.13 -8.21
CA ARG A 199 1.13 14.73 -9.25
C ARG A 199 0.28 15.88 -8.71
N GLN A 200 -0.08 15.83 -7.43
CA GLN A 200 -0.82 16.89 -6.73
C GLN A 200 0.10 17.99 -6.15
N ASN A 201 1.32 18.08 -6.66
CA ASN A 201 2.33 19.08 -6.28
C ASN A 201 2.85 18.98 -4.83
N ALA A 202 2.75 17.83 -4.18
CA ALA A 202 3.55 17.59 -2.98
C ALA A 202 5.03 17.45 -3.39
N ARG A 203 5.91 18.14 -2.68
CA ARG A 203 7.36 18.13 -2.94
C ARG A 203 8.16 17.56 -1.76
N CYS A 204 7.53 17.44 -0.61
CA CYS A 204 8.00 16.63 0.49
C CYS A 204 6.96 15.54 0.77
N ILE A 205 7.33 14.28 0.64
CA ILE A 205 6.40 13.15 0.79
C ILE A 205 6.96 12.19 1.83
N VAL A 206 6.21 12.01 2.92
CA VAL A 206 6.51 10.99 3.93
C VAL A 206 5.70 9.73 3.58
N VAL A 207 6.39 8.62 3.39
CA VAL A 207 5.80 7.35 2.99
C VAL A 207 5.99 6.33 4.10
N ILE A 208 4.89 5.82 4.66
CA ILE A 208 4.91 4.69 5.60
C ILE A 208 4.75 3.40 4.78
N ARG A 209 5.76 2.53 4.87
CA ARG A 209 5.81 1.26 4.16
C ARG A 209 5.58 0.10 5.12
N THR A 210 4.98 -0.96 4.61
CA THR A 210 4.72 -2.21 5.34
C THR A 210 5.65 -3.35 4.91
N GLU A 211 6.70 -3.04 4.14
CA GLU A 211 7.67 -4.01 3.62
C GLU A 211 9.08 -3.58 4.00
N GLY A 212 9.86 -4.53 4.54
CA GLY A 212 11.26 -4.36 4.92
C GLY A 212 12.22 -4.51 3.73
N LYS A 213 13.53 -4.34 4.02
CA LYS A 213 14.59 -4.37 3.00
C LYS A 213 14.72 -5.69 2.24
N ASP A 214 14.43 -6.81 2.91
CA ASP A 214 14.71 -8.15 2.38
C ASP A 214 13.63 -8.67 1.41
N LEU A 215 12.48 -7.97 1.30
CA LEU A 215 11.43 -8.30 0.32
C LEU A 215 11.62 -7.57 -1.02
N GLU A 216 12.65 -6.72 -1.14
CA GLU A 216 12.96 -6.05 -2.42
C GLU A 216 13.54 -7.02 -3.47
N ASP A 217 14.12 -8.16 -3.01
CA ASP A 217 14.73 -9.20 -3.88
C ASP A 217 13.86 -10.46 -4.06
N ASP A 218 12.85 -10.66 -3.20
CA ASP A 218 12.00 -11.84 -3.27
C ASP A 218 10.63 -11.51 -3.88
N THR A 219 10.52 -11.80 -5.16
CA THR A 219 9.23 -11.95 -5.86
C THR A 219 8.50 -13.24 -5.43
N ALA A 220 8.78 -13.76 -4.24
CA ALA A 220 8.06 -14.88 -3.69
C ALA A 220 6.63 -14.42 -3.33
N ILE A 221 5.67 -15.05 -3.93
CA ILE A 221 4.28 -15.04 -3.47
C ILE A 221 4.36 -15.51 -2.00
N ASP A 222 4.00 -14.61 -1.07
CA ASP A 222 3.94 -14.96 0.35
C ASP A 222 3.24 -16.30 0.51
N GLU A 223 3.96 -17.32 0.94
CA GLU A 223 3.37 -18.60 1.30
C GLU A 223 2.36 -18.30 2.42
N ILE A 224 1.08 -18.52 2.12
CA ILE A 224 0.05 -18.52 3.15
C ILE A 224 0.47 -19.61 4.15
N PRO A 225 0.77 -19.29 5.40
CA PRO A 225 1.14 -20.31 6.37
C PRO A 225 -0.07 -21.21 6.63
N VAL A 226 -0.09 -22.37 5.98
CA VAL A 226 -1.12 -23.37 6.19
C VAL A 226 -0.76 -24.11 7.48
N PRO A 227 -1.69 -24.22 8.48
CA PRO A 227 -1.43 -24.96 9.70
C PRO A 227 -1.05 -26.41 9.36
N SER A 228 0.05 -26.88 9.91
CA SER A 228 0.79 -28.07 9.50
C SER A 228 0.15 -29.43 9.85
N SER A 229 -1.12 -29.53 10.24
CA SER A 229 -1.61 -30.81 10.78
C SER A 229 -2.91 -31.39 10.25
N GLU A 230 -3.68 -30.75 9.36
CA GLU A 230 -4.96 -31.36 8.99
C GLU A 230 -5.38 -31.35 7.49
N ILE A 231 -4.56 -30.89 6.54
CA ILE A 231 -4.99 -30.85 5.14
C ILE A 231 -3.85 -31.25 4.18
N GLU A 232 -3.44 -32.53 4.21
CA GLU A 232 -2.45 -33.08 3.25
C GLU A 232 -2.91 -32.92 1.79
N TRP A 233 -4.20 -33.14 1.49
CA TRP A 233 -4.73 -32.97 0.14
C TRP A 233 -4.71 -31.51 -0.37
N PHE A 234 -4.83 -30.53 0.54
CA PHE A 234 -4.75 -29.11 0.21
C PHE A 234 -3.31 -28.71 -0.11
N ARG A 235 -2.36 -29.24 0.69
CA ARG A 235 -0.93 -29.05 0.47
C ARG A 235 -0.48 -29.66 -0.84
N ASP A 236 -0.96 -30.86 -1.20
CA ASP A 236 -0.62 -31.54 -2.44
C ASP A 236 -1.24 -30.83 -3.66
N SER A 237 -2.45 -30.32 -3.53
CA SER A 237 -3.08 -29.49 -4.57
C SER A 237 -2.39 -28.13 -4.73
N PHE A 238 -1.94 -27.53 -3.62
CA PHE A 238 -1.22 -26.27 -3.61
C PHE A 238 0.22 -26.44 -4.12
N ASN A 239 0.93 -27.49 -3.70
CA ASN A 239 2.28 -27.81 -4.16
C ASN A 239 2.28 -28.16 -5.66
N SER A 240 1.28 -28.88 -6.16
CA SER A 240 1.16 -29.17 -7.60
C SER A 240 0.87 -27.91 -8.42
N ILE A 241 0.15 -26.95 -7.86
CA ILE A 241 -0.07 -25.63 -8.44
C ILE A 241 1.24 -24.81 -8.36
N GLN A 242 1.91 -24.81 -7.23
CA GLN A 242 3.17 -24.08 -7.00
C GLN A 242 4.31 -24.63 -7.86
N GLU A 243 4.45 -25.95 -8.04
CA GLU A 243 5.46 -26.53 -8.94
C GLU A 243 5.16 -26.21 -10.41
N GLN A 244 3.90 -26.30 -10.85
CA GLN A 244 3.52 -25.90 -12.20
C GLN A 244 3.69 -24.38 -12.44
N TRP A 245 3.47 -23.59 -11.41
CA TRP A 245 3.63 -22.14 -11.46
C TRP A 245 5.08 -21.71 -11.31
N GLY A 246 5.85 -22.35 -10.46
CA GLY A 246 7.27 -22.01 -10.24
C GLY A 246 8.08 -22.09 -11.54
N GLN A 247 7.94 -23.15 -12.32
CA GLN A 247 8.61 -23.28 -13.60
C GLN A 247 8.12 -22.26 -14.65
N LYS A 248 6.80 -22.02 -14.71
CA LYS A 248 6.22 -21.03 -15.62
C LYS A 248 6.52 -19.59 -15.19
N LEU A 249 6.56 -19.34 -13.88
CA LEU A 249 6.90 -18.02 -13.32
C LEU A 249 8.38 -17.68 -13.56
N GLU A 250 9.30 -18.65 -13.43
CA GLU A 250 10.72 -18.45 -13.73
C GLU A 250 10.97 -18.22 -15.23
N GLN A 251 10.26 -18.95 -16.08
CA GLN A 251 10.32 -18.76 -17.54
C GLN A 251 9.74 -17.38 -17.91
N TRP A 252 8.65 -17.02 -17.29
CA TRP A 252 8.00 -15.72 -17.44
C TRP A 252 8.87 -14.57 -16.90
N LYS A 253 9.52 -14.70 -15.72
CA LYS A 253 10.50 -13.73 -15.20
C LYS A 253 11.67 -13.53 -16.16
N SER A 254 12.17 -14.61 -16.76
CA SER A 254 13.24 -14.55 -17.74
C SER A 254 12.82 -13.81 -19.02
N ASP A 255 11.63 -14.11 -19.54
CA ASP A 255 11.08 -13.46 -20.72
C ASP A 255 10.77 -11.98 -20.46
N TRP A 256 10.31 -11.66 -19.23
CA TRP A 256 10.05 -10.31 -18.76
C TRP A 256 11.31 -9.49 -18.56
N ASN A 257 12.32 -10.02 -17.91
CA ASN A 257 13.62 -9.35 -17.78
C ASN A 257 14.21 -9.01 -19.15
N ASN A 258 14.17 -9.94 -20.07
CA ASN A 258 14.66 -9.72 -21.44
C ASN A 258 13.83 -8.65 -22.17
N PHE A 259 12.53 -8.63 -21.99
CA PHE A 259 11.66 -7.61 -22.57
C PHE A 259 11.90 -6.22 -21.94
N PHE A 260 12.03 -6.14 -20.61
CA PHE A 260 12.34 -4.90 -19.89
C PHE A 260 13.70 -4.34 -20.29
N TYR A 261 14.74 -5.16 -20.36
CA TYR A 261 16.05 -4.73 -20.82
C TYR A 261 15.99 -4.17 -22.25
N GLN A 262 15.24 -4.80 -23.14
CA GLN A 262 15.05 -4.29 -24.51
C GLN A 262 14.26 -2.96 -24.53
N GLN A 263 13.27 -2.77 -23.69
CA GLN A 263 12.50 -1.51 -23.61
C GLN A 263 13.30 -0.38 -22.96
N VAL A 264 14.06 -0.68 -21.90
CA VAL A 264 14.97 0.30 -21.26
C VAL A 264 16.08 0.72 -22.22
N GLU A 265 16.64 -0.21 -22.98
CA GLU A 265 17.64 0.10 -24.02
C GLU A 265 17.03 0.95 -25.15
N ARG A 266 15.82 0.64 -25.61
CA ARG A 266 15.10 1.44 -26.61
C ARG A 266 14.75 2.84 -26.07
N SER A 267 14.34 2.97 -24.80
CA SER A 267 14.07 4.28 -24.20
C SER A 267 15.35 5.07 -23.93
N LYS A 268 16.48 4.44 -23.65
CA LYS A 268 17.78 5.11 -23.56
C LYS A 268 18.26 5.64 -24.91
N GLN A 269 17.96 4.93 -25.98
CA GLN A 269 18.26 5.41 -27.35
C GLN A 269 17.32 6.54 -27.80
N GLN A 270 16.07 6.56 -27.32
CA GLN A 270 15.10 7.64 -27.61
C GLN A 270 15.25 8.87 -26.70
N LYS A 271 16.04 8.82 -25.62
CA LYS A 271 16.30 9.96 -24.71
C LYS A 271 17.06 11.13 -25.33
N LYS A 272 17.29 11.14 -26.63
CA LYS A 272 17.84 12.33 -27.35
C LYS A 272 16.79 13.37 -27.70
N ASP A 273 15.49 13.10 -27.55
CA ASP A 273 14.42 14.06 -27.85
C ASP A 273 13.53 14.29 -26.62
N HIS A 274 13.60 15.50 -26.09
CA HIS A 274 13.04 15.97 -24.81
C HIS A 274 11.49 16.03 -24.70
N ALA A 275 10.71 15.38 -25.57
CA ALA A 275 9.26 15.60 -25.66
C ALA A 275 8.38 14.46 -25.10
N HIS A 276 8.93 13.41 -24.43
CA HIS A 276 8.13 12.20 -24.17
C HIS A 276 7.94 11.81 -22.69
N LEU A 277 8.38 12.61 -21.71
CA LEU A 277 8.12 12.35 -20.29
C LEU A 277 6.65 12.59 -19.88
N GLU A 278 5.93 13.43 -20.57
CA GLU A 278 4.49 13.64 -20.34
C GLU A 278 3.61 12.45 -20.79
N SER A 279 4.06 11.67 -21.76
CA SER A 279 3.33 10.50 -22.28
C SER A 279 3.39 9.29 -21.33
N LEU A 280 4.41 9.16 -20.51
CA LEU A 280 4.55 8.10 -19.50
C LEU A 280 3.68 8.36 -18.27
N ASN A 281 3.31 9.62 -17.99
CA ASN A 281 2.44 10.04 -16.89
C ASN A 281 0.95 10.02 -17.26
N GLY A 282 0.58 9.75 -18.51
CA GLY A 282 -0.78 9.88 -19.01
C GLY A 282 -1.60 8.58 -19.02
N GLY A 283 -1.34 7.60 -18.15
CA GLY A 283 -2.22 6.42 -18.00
C GLY A 283 -2.32 5.52 -19.25
N ARG A 284 -1.40 5.61 -20.18
CA ARG A 284 -1.33 4.65 -21.29
C ARG A 284 -0.49 3.44 -20.88
N TRP A 285 -1.10 2.28 -20.99
CA TRP A 285 -0.48 0.99 -20.80
C TRP A 285 0.84 0.89 -21.57
N LEU A 286 1.92 0.52 -20.90
CA LEU A 286 3.21 0.21 -21.54
C LEU A 286 3.12 -1.03 -22.44
N PHE A 287 2.01 -1.78 -22.36
CA PHE A 287 1.76 -3.01 -23.11
C PHE A 287 0.39 -2.95 -23.77
N GLY A 288 0.31 -3.37 -25.01
CA GLY A 288 -0.96 -3.54 -25.71
C GLY A 288 -1.79 -4.66 -25.08
N ALA A 289 -3.11 -4.50 -25.10
CA ALA A 289 -4.07 -5.52 -24.63
C ALA A 289 -3.81 -6.92 -25.22
N ASP A 290 -3.17 -7.01 -26.39
CA ASP A 290 -2.82 -8.25 -27.08
C ASP A 290 -1.75 -9.07 -26.36
N ASP A 291 -0.80 -8.44 -25.63
CA ASP A 291 0.27 -9.17 -24.96
C ASP A 291 -0.24 -9.78 -23.64
N VAL A 292 -1.12 -9.08 -22.94
CA VAL A 292 -1.82 -9.58 -21.74
C VAL A 292 -2.74 -10.73 -22.14
N TYR A 293 -3.44 -10.61 -23.24
CA TYR A 293 -4.32 -11.66 -23.80
C TYR A 293 -3.54 -12.92 -24.16
N ARG A 294 -2.35 -12.80 -24.74
CA ARG A 294 -1.48 -13.96 -25.07
C ARG A 294 -0.99 -14.70 -23.84
N VAL A 295 -0.64 -13.99 -22.76
CA VAL A 295 -0.21 -14.61 -21.51
C VAL A 295 -1.35 -15.36 -20.84
N SER A 296 -2.57 -14.79 -20.83
CA SER A 296 -3.75 -15.46 -20.26
C SER A 296 -4.11 -16.78 -20.98
N HIS A 297 -3.95 -16.82 -22.30
CA HIS A 297 -4.17 -18.03 -23.08
C HIS A 297 -3.09 -19.12 -22.92
N LEU A 298 -1.85 -18.72 -22.60
CA LEU A 298 -0.77 -19.67 -22.31
C LEU A 298 -0.97 -20.44 -20.99
N LEU A 299 -1.79 -19.92 -20.09
CA LEU A 299 -2.04 -20.50 -18.76
C LEU A 299 -3.19 -21.51 -18.72
N GLY A 300 -3.96 -21.68 -19.83
CA GLY A 300 -4.98 -22.70 -20.02
C GLY A 300 -6.34 -22.38 -19.39
N GLU A 301 -7.40 -23.11 -19.82
CA GLU A 301 -8.83 -22.87 -19.51
C GLU A 301 -9.23 -22.89 -18.01
N LYS A 302 -8.33 -23.25 -17.10
CA LYS A 302 -8.58 -23.23 -15.64
C LYS A 302 -8.17 -21.93 -14.97
N PHE A 303 -7.58 -21.02 -15.69
CA PHE A 303 -7.07 -19.78 -15.15
C PHE A 303 -8.09 -18.65 -15.36
N ASP A 304 -8.42 -17.95 -14.28
CA ASP A 304 -9.24 -16.75 -14.37
C ASP A 304 -8.39 -15.60 -14.94
N SER A 305 -8.65 -15.25 -16.20
CA SER A 305 -7.92 -14.18 -16.89
C SER A 305 -7.91 -12.86 -16.11
N GLY A 306 -9.01 -12.52 -15.44
CA GLY A 306 -9.11 -11.29 -14.66
C GLY A 306 -8.15 -11.24 -13.47
N LEU A 307 -7.89 -12.39 -12.82
CA LEU A 307 -6.89 -12.43 -11.73
C LEU A 307 -5.46 -12.27 -12.26
N ALA A 308 -5.16 -12.88 -13.42
CA ALA A 308 -3.85 -12.70 -14.04
C ALA A 308 -3.60 -11.25 -14.42
N ASP A 309 -4.59 -10.58 -14.99
CA ASP A 309 -4.52 -9.19 -15.36
C ASP A 309 -4.30 -8.30 -14.14
N MET A 310 -5.01 -8.54 -13.05
CA MET A 310 -4.83 -7.80 -11.78
C MET A 310 -3.43 -8.00 -11.19
N LEU A 311 -2.90 -9.23 -11.20
CA LEU A 311 -1.54 -9.51 -10.73
C LEU A 311 -0.49 -8.80 -11.60
N MET A 312 -0.67 -8.84 -12.92
CA MET A 312 0.21 -8.13 -13.85
C MET A 312 0.24 -6.63 -13.59
N VAL A 313 -0.93 -6.02 -13.44
CA VAL A 313 -1.05 -4.59 -13.11
C VAL A 313 -0.37 -4.29 -11.78
N HIS A 314 -0.60 -5.14 -10.77
CA HIS A 314 0.02 -4.97 -9.46
C HIS A 314 1.56 -4.96 -9.56
N TYR A 315 2.16 -5.97 -10.19
CA TYR A 315 3.62 -6.04 -10.33
C TYR A 315 4.20 -4.87 -11.13
N GLN A 316 3.53 -4.47 -12.20
CA GLN A 316 3.98 -3.34 -13.01
C GLN A 316 3.96 -2.03 -12.24
N THR A 317 2.80 -1.71 -11.66
CA THR A 317 2.61 -0.47 -10.90
C THR A 317 3.49 -0.43 -9.66
N TYR A 318 3.68 -1.57 -8.99
CA TYR A 318 4.56 -1.71 -7.85
C TYR A 318 6.03 -1.47 -8.24
N SER A 319 6.51 -2.09 -9.32
CA SER A 319 7.88 -1.87 -9.84
C SER A 319 8.12 -0.40 -10.22
N LEU A 320 7.16 0.23 -10.91
CA LEU A 320 7.24 1.66 -11.23
C LEU A 320 7.29 2.53 -9.97
N THR A 321 6.53 2.16 -8.95
CA THR A 321 6.50 2.86 -7.67
C THR A 321 7.81 2.68 -6.91
N GLN A 322 8.41 1.48 -6.91
CA GLN A 322 9.73 1.25 -6.32
C GLN A 322 10.81 2.10 -7.02
N ASN A 323 10.79 2.15 -8.34
CA ASN A 323 11.70 3.00 -9.10
C ASN A 323 11.54 4.48 -8.74
N PHE A 324 10.31 4.95 -8.57
CA PHE A 324 10.02 6.32 -8.14
C PHE A 324 10.51 6.60 -6.72
N LEU A 325 10.35 5.65 -5.79
CA LEU A 325 10.81 5.76 -4.41
C LEU A 325 12.34 5.75 -4.29
N ASN A 326 13.02 4.97 -5.13
CA ASN A 326 14.46 4.83 -5.14
C ASN A 326 15.16 5.95 -5.92
N SER A 327 14.49 6.52 -6.91
CA SER A 327 15.01 7.59 -7.76
C SER A 327 13.92 8.64 -8.01
N PRO A 328 13.53 9.40 -6.96
CA PRO A 328 12.52 10.43 -7.10
C PRO A 328 13.00 11.57 -8.03
N PRO A 329 12.08 12.32 -8.64
CA PRO A 329 12.39 13.53 -9.40
C PRO A 329 13.19 14.54 -8.56
N ASP A 330 14.01 15.36 -9.20
CA ASP A 330 14.87 16.35 -8.53
C ASP A 330 14.08 17.38 -7.70
N ASP A 331 12.83 17.61 -8.06
CA ASP A 331 11.92 18.54 -7.39
C ASP A 331 11.14 17.88 -6.23
N CYS A 332 11.42 16.61 -5.90
CA CYS A 332 10.71 15.85 -4.89
C CYS A 332 11.66 15.25 -3.86
N PHE A 333 11.30 15.41 -2.59
CA PHE A 333 12.00 14.81 -1.45
C PHE A 333 11.12 13.75 -0.79
N ILE A 334 11.59 12.51 -0.74
CA ILE A 334 10.84 11.39 -0.17
C ILE A 334 11.51 10.89 1.10
N VAL A 335 10.73 10.85 2.19
CA VAL A 335 11.11 10.21 3.45
C VAL A 335 10.36 8.90 3.56
N GLN A 336 11.06 7.78 3.57
CA GLN A 336 10.45 6.46 3.73
C GLN A 336 10.61 5.98 5.18
N ILE A 337 9.49 5.69 5.85
CA ILE A 337 9.45 4.99 7.13
C ILE A 337 9.14 3.54 6.82
N LYS A 338 10.13 2.67 6.96
CA LYS A 338 9.98 1.24 6.70
C LYS A 338 10.53 0.39 7.84
N PRO A 339 10.05 -0.84 7.99
CA PRO A 339 10.60 -1.78 8.97
C PRO A 339 12.10 -1.99 8.76
N GLU A 340 12.84 -2.21 9.85
CA GLU A 340 14.29 -2.49 9.81
C GLU A 340 14.63 -3.82 9.13
N GLY A 341 13.68 -4.76 9.16
CA GLY A 341 13.73 -6.09 8.55
C GLY A 341 12.32 -6.55 8.20
N PRO A 342 12.15 -7.81 7.77
CA PRO A 342 10.84 -8.35 7.46
C PRO A 342 9.93 -8.29 8.70
N LEU A 343 8.67 -7.85 8.48
CA LEU A 343 7.65 -7.90 9.52
C LEU A 343 7.36 -9.36 9.89
N ARG A 344 7.05 -9.61 11.16
CA ARG A 344 6.59 -10.94 11.63
C ARG A 344 5.14 -11.21 11.25
N SER A 345 4.38 -10.16 11.02
CA SER A 345 3.00 -10.24 10.53
C SER A 345 2.95 -10.48 9.02
N SER A 346 1.99 -11.29 8.60
CA SER A 346 1.58 -11.46 7.21
C SER A 346 0.39 -10.53 6.89
N SER A 347 -0.05 -10.52 5.64
CA SER A 347 -1.20 -9.73 5.23
C SER A 347 -2.52 -10.21 5.86
N LEU A 348 -2.61 -11.50 6.20
CA LEU A 348 -3.75 -12.16 6.86
C LEU A 348 -3.27 -13.24 7.81
N MET A 349 -4.10 -13.65 8.77
CA MET A 349 -3.86 -14.78 9.70
C MET A 349 -2.60 -14.64 10.54
N SER A 350 -2.18 -13.43 10.86
CA SER A 350 -1.05 -13.19 11.74
C SER A 350 -1.38 -13.58 13.19
N LYS A 351 -0.37 -14.04 13.91
CA LYS A 351 -0.49 -14.24 15.36
C LYS A 351 -0.47 -12.89 16.08
N GLU A 352 -1.18 -12.80 17.19
CA GLU A 352 -1.26 -11.57 18.00
C GLU A 352 0.13 -11.10 18.44
N GLU A 353 1.01 -12.00 18.88
CA GLU A 353 2.39 -11.69 19.30
C GLU A 353 3.22 -11.04 18.19
N HIS A 354 3.00 -11.46 16.92
CA HIS A 354 3.65 -10.88 15.75
C HIS A 354 3.15 -9.47 15.48
N LEU A 355 1.83 -9.29 15.55
CA LEU A 355 1.19 -7.99 15.37
C LEU A 355 1.65 -6.98 16.43
N LEU A 356 1.71 -7.39 17.71
CA LEU A 356 2.18 -6.53 18.79
C LEU A 356 3.64 -6.12 18.60
N HIS A 357 4.51 -7.08 18.22
CA HIS A 357 5.91 -6.79 17.92
C HIS A 357 6.06 -5.75 16.81
N ASP A 358 5.32 -5.92 15.71
CA ASP A 358 5.42 -5.05 14.55
C ASP A 358 4.80 -3.66 14.81
N TYR A 359 3.77 -3.60 15.67
CA TYR A 359 3.24 -2.34 16.18
C TYR A 359 4.31 -1.54 16.94
N GLU A 360 5.01 -2.17 17.89
CA GLU A 360 6.07 -1.52 18.67
C GLU A 360 7.22 -1.05 17.75
N MET A 361 7.59 -1.85 16.76
CA MET A 361 8.58 -1.45 15.75
C MET A 361 8.14 -0.18 15.02
N GLY A 362 6.88 -0.12 14.58
CA GLY A 362 6.30 1.06 13.93
C GLY A 362 6.29 2.28 14.85
N PHE A 363 5.91 2.07 16.12
CA PHE A 363 5.86 3.14 17.10
C PHE A 363 7.24 3.77 17.36
N VAL A 364 8.28 2.94 17.47
CA VAL A 364 9.67 3.41 17.61
C VAL A 364 10.12 4.15 16.36
N ALA A 365 9.81 3.63 15.16
CA ALA A 365 10.14 4.30 13.90
C ALA A 365 9.47 5.68 13.78
N GLY A 366 8.20 5.79 14.16
CA GLY A 366 7.47 7.05 14.19
C GLY A 366 8.08 8.07 15.14
N LYS A 367 8.42 7.67 16.38
CA LYS A 367 9.10 8.53 17.33
C LYS A 367 10.44 9.08 16.81
N ARG A 368 11.24 8.23 16.19
CA ARG A 368 12.54 8.64 15.62
C ARG A 368 12.38 9.69 14.52
N LEU A 369 11.37 9.54 13.66
CA LEU A 369 11.10 10.57 12.66
C LEU A 369 10.73 11.91 13.33
N VAL A 370 9.85 11.91 14.32
CA VAL A 370 9.43 13.11 15.04
C VAL A 370 10.64 13.79 15.69
N GLU A 371 11.51 13.03 16.35
CA GLU A 371 12.72 13.56 16.96
C GLU A 371 13.68 14.19 15.94
N SER A 372 13.86 13.54 14.80
CA SER A 372 14.70 14.03 13.71
C SER A 372 14.13 15.30 13.10
N PHE A 373 12.82 15.34 12.86
CA PHE A 373 12.13 16.51 12.35
C PHE A 373 12.22 17.71 13.32
N ASN A 374 12.02 17.47 14.61
CA ASN A 374 12.14 18.51 15.64
C ASN A 374 13.57 19.06 15.78
N LYS A 375 14.60 18.22 15.59
CA LYS A 375 16.00 18.67 15.55
C LYS A 375 16.28 19.58 14.36
N ALA A 376 15.70 19.24 13.18
CA ALA A 376 15.80 20.06 11.99
C ALA A 376 15.23 21.47 12.23
N TYR A 377 14.00 21.53 12.72
CA TYR A 377 13.30 22.80 12.97
C TYR A 377 13.97 23.68 14.04
N LYS A 378 14.50 23.08 15.11
CA LYS A 378 15.21 23.82 16.15
C LYS A 378 16.55 24.37 15.69
N GLY A 379 17.20 23.73 14.72
CA GLY A 379 18.47 24.20 14.13
C GLY A 379 18.32 25.44 13.26
N GLU A 380 17.18 25.66 12.64
CA GLU A 380 16.92 26.85 11.80
C GLU A 380 16.62 28.14 12.62
N HIS A 381 16.14 27.98 13.84
CA HIS A 381 15.84 29.13 14.73
C HIS A 381 17.06 29.63 15.53
N PHE A 382 18.24 28.99 15.41
CA PHE A 382 19.46 29.38 16.09
C PHE A 382 20.61 29.79 15.14
N LYS A 383 20.32 30.00 13.86
CA LYS A 383 21.23 30.69 12.92
C LYS A 383 20.58 31.97 12.43
#